data_89aebc0cbcd9012d4e0abb1f20603f4d
#
_entry.id   89aebc0cbcd9012d4e0abb1f20603f4d
#
_cell.length_a   1.000
_cell.length_b   1.000
_cell.length_c   1.000
_cell.angle_alpha   90.00
_cell.angle_beta   90.00
_cell.angle_gamma   90.00
#
_symmetry.space_group_name_H-M   'P 1'
#
loop_
_entity.id
_entity.type
_entity.pdbx_description
1 polymer ?
#
loop_
_entity_poly.entity_id
_entity_poly.type
_entity_poly.pdbx_seq_one_letter_code
_entity_poly.pdbx_strand_id
1 'polypeptide(L)'
;MLDHKYKVFYHLAQTPNTTKVAEELLLSQPAISKNIKELEKELGITLFNRIKGRMQLTEAGQYLYSEIEILVRKEREINFRIDKMKHTFTGTLHIGASTTLSQYVLPETLVRFKNASPQMAISLMSGNTAQIEQEIVTGNLHVAFIEGPPTQPDLHYISFLRDEIVLVTGAETKIPEHISPEQFTQLPFVLR
;
A
#
# COMPACT_ATOMS: atom_id res chain seq x y z
N MET A 1 1.49 -19.83 11.00
CA MET A 1 1.85 -18.61 11.76
C MET A 1 3.36 -18.48 11.75
N LEU A 2 3.88 -17.37 11.21
CA LEU A 2 5.33 -17.14 11.13
C LEU A 2 5.95 -17.08 12.54
N ASP A 3 7.12 -17.72 12.71
CA ASP A 3 7.93 -17.61 13.93
C ASP A 3 8.29 -16.12 14.17
N HIS A 4 8.49 -15.78 15.44
CA HIS A 4 8.79 -14.41 15.87
C HIS A 4 10.03 -13.82 15.18
N LYS A 5 11.09 -14.61 14.97
CA LYS A 5 12.32 -14.17 14.28
C LYS A 5 12.09 -13.79 12.84
N TYR A 6 11.26 -14.56 12.11
CA TYR A 6 10.87 -14.23 10.74
C TYR A 6 10.00 -12.97 10.66
N LYS A 7 9.13 -12.73 11.66
CA LYS A 7 8.38 -11.47 11.75
C LYS A 7 9.30 -10.26 11.95
N VAL A 8 10.24 -10.37 12.88
CA VAL A 8 11.25 -9.32 13.11
C VAL A 8 12.07 -9.05 11.85
N PHE A 9 12.50 -10.10 11.16
CA PHE A 9 13.22 -9.99 9.89
C PHE A 9 12.37 -9.26 8.84
N TYR A 10 11.11 -9.66 8.67
CA TYR A 10 10.19 -9.08 7.69
C TYR A 10 9.99 -7.57 7.91
N HIS A 11 9.71 -7.15 9.16
CA HIS A 11 9.56 -5.73 9.48
C HIS A 11 10.85 -4.94 9.27
N LEU A 12 12.00 -5.52 9.63
CA LEU A 12 13.30 -4.86 9.43
C LEU A 12 13.69 -4.76 7.95
N ALA A 13 13.27 -5.70 7.13
CA ALA A 13 13.46 -5.65 5.68
C ALA A 13 12.65 -4.53 5.02
N GLN A 14 11.43 -4.31 5.48
CA GLN A 14 10.57 -3.20 5.01
C GLN A 14 11.04 -1.84 5.51
N THR A 15 11.43 -1.77 6.78
CA THR A 15 11.88 -0.54 7.42
C THR A 15 13.29 -0.76 7.98
N PRO A 16 14.37 -0.45 7.24
CA PRO A 16 15.74 -0.74 7.65
C PRO A 16 16.24 0.18 8.79
N ASN A 17 15.44 0.29 9.85
CA ASN A 17 15.65 1.09 11.04
C ASN A 17 15.24 0.29 12.28
N THR A 18 16.23 -0.22 13.01
CA THR A 18 16.01 -1.08 14.18
C THR A 18 15.23 -0.41 15.30
N THR A 19 15.33 0.91 15.46
CA THR A 19 14.59 1.68 16.48
C THR A 19 13.10 1.72 16.14
N LYS A 20 12.77 2.08 14.90
CA LYS A 20 11.36 2.09 14.44
C LYS A 20 10.70 0.72 14.53
N VAL A 21 11.41 -0.32 14.08
CA VAL A 21 10.90 -1.70 14.16
C VAL A 21 10.73 -2.16 15.62
N ALA A 22 11.61 -1.72 16.52
CA ALA A 22 11.49 -2.00 17.94
C ALA A 22 10.22 -1.39 18.54
N GLU A 23 9.91 -0.14 18.20
CA GLU A 23 8.68 0.55 18.59
C GLU A 23 7.44 -0.15 18.02
N GLU A 24 7.43 -0.47 16.73
CA GLU A 24 6.31 -1.16 16.05
C GLU A 24 6.01 -2.52 16.67
N LEU A 25 7.04 -3.29 17.02
CA LEU A 25 6.89 -4.64 17.56
C LEU A 25 6.84 -4.68 19.09
N LEU A 26 6.86 -3.52 19.77
CA LEU A 26 6.90 -3.41 21.25
C LEU A 26 8.09 -4.17 21.85
N LEU A 27 9.24 -4.11 21.19
CA LEU A 27 10.49 -4.75 21.60
C LEU A 27 11.56 -3.71 21.90
N SER A 28 12.66 -4.13 22.52
CA SER A 28 13.86 -3.32 22.61
C SER A 28 14.72 -3.44 21.35
N GLN A 29 15.46 -2.39 21.00
CA GLN A 29 16.39 -2.43 19.86
C GLN A 29 17.44 -3.57 19.98
N PRO A 30 18.02 -3.88 21.16
CA PRO A 30 18.88 -5.07 21.33
C PRO A 30 18.16 -6.38 21.01
N ALA A 31 16.85 -6.48 21.34
CA ALA A 31 16.05 -7.67 21.03
C ALA A 31 15.89 -7.87 19.52
N ILE A 32 15.64 -6.79 18.75
CA ILE A 32 15.62 -6.85 17.29
C ILE A 32 16.94 -7.39 16.75
N SER A 33 18.07 -6.82 17.19
CA SER A 33 19.40 -7.23 16.74
C SER A 33 19.72 -8.68 17.12
N LYS A 34 19.27 -9.13 18.31
CA LYS A 34 19.42 -10.52 18.78
C LYS A 34 18.64 -11.49 17.91
N ASN A 35 17.34 -11.20 17.64
CA ASN A 35 16.49 -12.03 16.79
C ASN A 35 17.08 -12.23 15.38
N ILE A 36 17.60 -11.15 14.77
CA ILE A 36 18.25 -11.25 13.44
C ILE A 36 19.50 -12.15 13.50
N LYS A 37 20.37 -11.95 14.48
CA LYS A 37 21.58 -12.78 14.63
C LYS A 37 21.25 -14.24 14.88
N GLU A 38 20.22 -14.53 15.65
CA GLU A 38 19.78 -15.91 15.90
C GLU A 38 19.23 -16.53 14.62
N LEU A 39 18.43 -15.80 13.84
CA LEU A 39 17.92 -16.26 12.56
C LEU A 39 19.06 -16.54 11.56
N GLU A 40 20.02 -15.60 11.43
CA GLU A 40 21.19 -15.79 10.58
C GLU A 40 22.03 -17.00 11.00
N LYS A 41 22.18 -17.22 12.30
CA LYS A 41 22.90 -18.39 12.87
C LYS A 41 22.17 -19.70 12.56
N GLU A 42 20.85 -19.72 12.68
CA GLU A 42 20.03 -20.91 12.39
C GLU A 42 20.07 -21.28 10.90
N LEU A 43 20.02 -20.27 10.03
CA LEU A 43 20.06 -20.46 8.58
C LEU A 43 21.49 -20.65 8.04
N GLY A 44 22.50 -20.32 8.84
CA GLY A 44 23.92 -20.37 8.44
C GLY A 44 24.32 -19.34 7.39
N ILE A 45 23.52 -18.28 7.20
CA ILE A 45 23.74 -17.24 6.19
C ILE A 45 23.49 -15.85 6.78
N THR A 46 24.15 -14.86 6.23
CA THR A 46 23.94 -13.43 6.57
C THR A 46 22.78 -12.88 5.75
N LEU A 47 21.81 -12.27 6.41
CA LEU A 47 20.61 -11.69 5.77
C LEU A 47 20.72 -10.17 5.58
N PHE A 48 21.49 -9.50 6.47
CA PHE A 48 21.70 -8.06 6.41
C PHE A 48 23.18 -7.70 6.42
N ASN A 49 23.55 -6.74 5.57
CA ASN A 49 24.82 -6.04 5.61
C ASN A 49 24.65 -4.66 6.27
N ARG A 50 25.68 -4.18 6.96
CA ARG A 50 25.76 -2.79 7.42
C ARG A 50 26.62 -1.98 6.46
N ILE A 51 25.98 -1.15 5.65
CA ILE A 51 26.68 -0.27 4.71
C ILE A 51 26.42 1.18 5.13
N LYS A 52 27.49 1.90 5.48
CA LYS A 52 27.43 3.30 5.95
C LYS A 52 26.43 3.51 7.11
N GLY A 53 26.39 2.55 8.04
CA GLY A 53 25.49 2.60 9.21
C GLY A 53 24.04 2.22 8.94
N ARG A 54 23.66 1.88 7.71
CA ARG A 54 22.31 1.42 7.34
C ARG A 54 22.29 -0.09 7.14
N MET A 55 21.17 -0.70 7.52
CA MET A 55 20.90 -2.11 7.24
C MET A 55 20.45 -2.25 5.78
N GLN A 56 21.07 -3.17 5.06
CA GLN A 56 20.68 -3.52 3.68
C GLN A 56 20.60 -5.03 3.56
N LEU A 57 19.59 -5.53 2.87
CA LEU A 57 19.45 -6.96 2.60
C LEU A 57 20.61 -7.46 1.74
N THR A 58 21.11 -8.64 2.07
CA THR A 58 21.98 -9.44 1.19
C THR A 58 21.12 -10.08 0.09
N GLU A 59 21.72 -10.73 -0.89
CA GLU A 59 21.01 -11.54 -1.88
C GLU A 59 20.14 -12.60 -1.21
N ALA A 60 20.69 -13.32 -0.23
CA ALA A 60 19.95 -14.29 0.57
C ALA A 60 18.82 -13.63 1.38
N GLY A 61 19.06 -12.42 1.91
CA GLY A 61 18.03 -11.63 2.59
C GLY A 61 16.91 -11.20 1.66
N GLN A 62 17.21 -10.80 0.44
CA GLN A 62 16.19 -10.45 -0.57
C GLN A 62 15.34 -11.66 -0.95
N TYR A 63 15.98 -12.81 -1.18
CA TYR A 63 15.27 -14.06 -1.46
C TYR A 63 14.35 -14.45 -0.30
N LEU A 64 14.86 -14.46 0.94
CA LEU A 64 14.06 -14.78 2.11
C LEU A 64 12.91 -13.80 2.30
N TYR A 65 13.12 -12.51 2.05
CA TYR A 65 12.08 -11.47 2.13
C TYR A 65 10.93 -11.77 1.16
N SER A 66 11.23 -12.07 -0.09
CA SER A 66 10.21 -12.38 -1.11
C SER A 66 9.36 -13.61 -0.73
N GLU A 67 9.99 -14.64 -0.19
CA GLU A 67 9.27 -15.86 0.25
C GLU A 67 8.38 -15.59 1.50
N ILE A 68 8.90 -14.82 2.45
CA ILE A 68 8.12 -14.45 3.64
C ILE A 68 6.94 -13.55 3.27
N GLU A 69 7.11 -12.66 2.31
CA GLU A 69 6.02 -11.79 1.83
C GLU A 69 4.84 -12.62 1.29
N ILE A 70 5.13 -13.69 0.53
CA ILE A 70 4.11 -14.65 0.07
C ILE A 70 3.41 -15.32 1.26
N LEU A 71 4.16 -15.76 2.26
CA LEU A 71 3.60 -16.41 3.45
C LEU A 71 2.73 -15.46 4.28
N VAL A 72 3.16 -14.21 4.48
CA VAL A 72 2.38 -13.16 5.18
C VAL A 72 1.06 -12.89 4.45
N ARG A 73 1.11 -12.77 3.14
CA ARG A 73 -0.10 -12.61 2.31
C ARG A 73 -1.03 -13.79 2.46
N LYS A 74 -0.50 -15.01 2.46
CA LYS A 74 -1.30 -16.23 2.62
C LYS A 74 -1.92 -16.34 4.02
N GLU A 75 -1.19 -15.97 5.06
CA GLU A 75 -1.71 -15.93 6.43
C GLU A 75 -2.89 -14.93 6.55
N ARG A 76 -2.76 -13.75 5.94
CA ARG A 76 -3.86 -12.76 5.88
C ARG A 76 -5.09 -13.31 5.16
N GLU A 77 -4.90 -13.97 4.01
CA GLU A 77 -5.98 -14.60 3.25
C GLU A 77 -6.73 -15.66 4.09
N ILE A 78 -6.01 -16.51 4.79
CA ILE A 78 -6.58 -17.54 5.67
C ILE A 78 -7.42 -16.89 6.77
N ASN A 79 -6.88 -15.89 7.46
CA ASN A 79 -7.60 -15.18 8.52
C ASN A 79 -8.88 -14.54 8.00
N PHE A 80 -8.81 -13.86 6.84
CA PHE A 80 -9.98 -13.28 6.19
C PHE A 80 -11.06 -14.33 5.88
N ARG A 81 -10.67 -15.51 5.36
CA ARG A 81 -11.63 -16.59 5.07
C ARG A 81 -12.26 -17.13 6.35
N ILE A 82 -11.50 -17.25 7.43
CA ILE A 82 -12.00 -17.69 8.74
C ILE A 82 -12.99 -16.65 9.28
N ASP A 83 -12.69 -15.37 9.23
CA ASP A 83 -13.58 -14.31 9.71
C ASP A 83 -14.87 -14.25 8.89
N LYS A 84 -14.78 -14.48 7.56
CA LYS A 84 -15.95 -14.64 6.69
C LYS A 84 -16.86 -15.81 7.11
N MET A 85 -16.27 -16.93 7.53
CA MET A 85 -17.04 -18.10 8.01
C MET A 85 -17.74 -17.83 9.33
N LYS A 86 -17.16 -17.00 10.18
CA LYS A 86 -17.74 -16.61 11.48
C LYS A 86 -18.81 -15.54 11.36
N HIS A 87 -19.05 -14.98 10.16
CA HIS A 87 -19.90 -13.79 9.93
C HIS A 87 -19.51 -12.59 10.82
N THR A 88 -18.31 -12.57 11.33
CA THR A 88 -17.74 -11.50 12.15
C THR A 88 -16.65 -10.81 11.35
N PHE A 89 -17.02 -9.75 10.64
CA PHE A 89 -16.03 -8.89 10.00
C PHE A 89 -15.40 -7.99 11.09
N THR A 90 -14.37 -8.49 11.71
CA THR A 90 -13.53 -7.74 12.66
C THR A 90 -12.16 -7.52 12.04
N GLY A 91 -11.47 -6.47 12.45
CA GLY A 91 -10.14 -6.15 11.95
C GLY A 91 -10.11 -4.83 11.19
N THR A 92 -9.03 -4.60 10.44
CA THR A 92 -8.82 -3.37 9.69
C THR A 92 -8.88 -3.65 8.19
N LEU A 93 -9.75 -2.93 7.48
CA LEU A 93 -9.77 -2.88 6.03
C LEU A 93 -8.79 -1.80 5.56
N HIS A 94 -7.68 -2.23 4.93
CA HIS A 94 -6.69 -1.33 4.36
C HIS A 94 -7.06 -1.00 2.91
N ILE A 95 -7.39 0.26 2.67
CA ILE A 95 -7.83 0.78 1.37
C ILE A 95 -6.77 1.74 0.85
N GLY A 96 -6.37 1.61 -0.41
CA GLY A 96 -5.59 2.61 -1.13
C GLY A 96 -6.46 3.40 -2.08
N ALA A 97 -6.17 4.68 -2.27
CA ALA A 97 -6.85 5.46 -3.28
C ALA A 97 -5.97 6.56 -3.86
N SER A 98 -6.20 6.88 -5.14
CA SER A 98 -5.66 8.11 -5.73
C SER A 98 -6.13 9.33 -4.94
N THR A 99 -5.38 10.41 -5.01
CA THR A 99 -5.65 11.62 -4.23
C THR A 99 -7.07 12.14 -4.47
N THR A 100 -7.51 12.18 -5.73
CA THR A 100 -8.86 12.65 -6.10
C THR A 100 -9.93 11.73 -5.51
N LEU A 101 -9.80 10.42 -5.71
CA LEU A 101 -10.78 9.46 -5.21
C LEU A 101 -10.87 9.43 -3.69
N SER A 102 -9.71 9.56 -3.01
CA SER A 102 -9.68 9.58 -1.53
C SER A 102 -10.33 10.82 -0.93
N GLN A 103 -10.29 11.95 -1.64
CA GLN A 103 -10.82 13.23 -1.14
C GLN A 103 -12.28 13.46 -1.52
N TYR A 104 -12.70 13.04 -2.70
CA TYR A 104 -13.99 13.46 -3.26
C TYR A 104 -14.99 12.32 -3.49
N VAL A 105 -14.53 11.10 -3.73
CA VAL A 105 -15.42 9.99 -4.10
C VAL A 105 -15.65 9.02 -2.93
N LEU A 106 -14.59 8.61 -2.25
CA LEU A 106 -14.67 7.57 -1.24
C LEU A 106 -15.28 7.98 0.10
N PRO A 107 -15.16 9.22 0.60
CA PRO A 107 -15.55 9.56 1.97
C PRO A 107 -16.99 9.14 2.32
N GLU A 108 -17.95 9.45 1.46
CA GLU A 108 -19.36 9.08 1.69
C GLU A 108 -19.53 7.55 1.72
N THR A 109 -18.91 6.84 0.77
CA THR A 109 -18.97 5.40 0.69
C THR A 109 -18.35 4.73 1.92
N LEU A 110 -17.22 5.24 2.41
CA LEU A 110 -16.56 4.74 3.62
C LEU A 110 -17.40 4.96 4.88
N VAL A 111 -18.08 6.10 5.00
CA VAL A 111 -19.01 6.36 6.10
C VAL A 111 -20.17 5.37 6.07
N ARG A 112 -20.78 5.14 4.90
CA ARG A 112 -21.86 4.15 4.73
C ARG A 112 -21.39 2.74 5.09
N PHE A 113 -20.20 2.34 4.61
CA PHE A 113 -19.60 1.06 4.95
C PHE A 113 -19.34 0.92 6.45
N LYS A 114 -18.79 1.96 7.10
CA LYS A 114 -18.53 1.96 8.55
C LYS A 114 -19.82 1.81 9.37
N ASN A 115 -20.90 2.45 8.94
CA ASN A 115 -22.21 2.31 9.57
C ASN A 115 -22.79 0.89 9.41
N ALA A 116 -22.59 0.26 8.26
CA ALA A 116 -23.00 -1.11 8.00
C ALA A 116 -22.14 -2.16 8.70
N SER A 117 -20.89 -1.84 9.00
CA SER A 117 -19.90 -2.73 9.63
C SER A 117 -19.16 -2.02 10.76
N PRO A 118 -19.82 -1.72 11.89
CA PRO A 118 -19.24 -0.89 12.97
C PRO A 118 -17.98 -1.50 13.61
N GLN A 119 -17.85 -2.81 13.58
CA GLN A 119 -16.71 -3.53 14.18
C GLN A 119 -15.45 -3.52 13.31
N MET A 120 -15.57 -3.17 12.02
CA MET A 120 -14.41 -3.03 11.14
C MET A 120 -13.75 -1.65 11.30
N ALA A 121 -12.45 -1.64 11.51
CA ALA A 121 -11.64 -0.44 11.33
C ALA A 121 -11.36 -0.23 9.83
N ILE A 122 -11.23 1.02 9.42
CA ILE A 122 -10.85 1.39 8.04
C ILE A 122 -9.56 2.18 8.14
N SER A 123 -8.58 1.79 7.34
CA SER A 123 -7.35 2.54 7.10
C SER A 123 -7.34 2.96 5.63
N LEU A 124 -7.29 4.25 5.36
CA LEU A 124 -7.23 4.80 4.01
C LEU A 124 -5.86 5.41 3.76
N MET A 125 -5.15 4.87 2.77
CA MET A 125 -3.91 5.42 2.25
C MET A 125 -4.21 6.21 0.98
N SER A 126 -3.74 7.45 0.90
CA SER A 126 -3.80 8.27 -0.30
C SER A 126 -2.43 8.37 -0.95
N GLY A 127 -2.38 8.23 -2.27
CA GLY A 127 -1.14 8.28 -3.04
C GLY A 127 -1.38 8.42 -4.53
N ASN A 128 -0.31 8.41 -5.33
CA ASN A 128 -0.44 8.30 -6.78
C ASN A 128 -0.72 6.85 -7.19
N THR A 129 -1.23 6.65 -8.41
CA THR A 129 -1.61 5.33 -8.93
C THR A 129 -0.50 4.30 -8.78
N ALA A 130 0.74 4.63 -9.16
CA ALA A 130 1.86 3.69 -9.10
C ALA A 130 2.19 3.25 -7.66
N GLN A 131 2.15 4.17 -6.70
CA GLN A 131 2.34 3.85 -5.29
C GLN A 131 1.23 2.92 -4.77
N ILE A 132 -0.02 3.25 -5.08
CA ILE A 132 -1.18 2.46 -4.64
C ILE A 132 -1.16 1.06 -5.24
N GLU A 133 -0.84 0.92 -6.53
CA GLU A 133 -0.71 -0.39 -7.17
C GLU A 133 0.42 -1.22 -6.55
N GLN A 134 1.57 -0.60 -6.23
CA GLN A 134 2.67 -1.29 -5.56
C GLN A 134 2.26 -1.80 -4.17
N GLU A 135 1.51 -1.03 -3.41
CA GLU A 135 1.03 -1.42 -2.08
C GLU A 135 -0.01 -2.56 -2.14
N ILE A 136 -0.81 -2.67 -3.21
CA ILE A 136 -1.67 -3.84 -3.47
C ILE A 136 -0.81 -5.07 -3.81
N VAL A 137 0.17 -4.92 -4.70
CA VAL A 137 1.06 -6.02 -5.11
C VAL A 137 1.80 -6.59 -3.90
N THR A 138 2.30 -5.73 -3.01
CA THR A 138 2.98 -6.15 -1.78
C THR A 138 2.03 -6.67 -0.69
N GLY A 139 0.70 -6.57 -0.91
CA GLY A 139 -0.31 -7.07 0.03
C GLY A 139 -0.52 -6.20 1.26
N ASN A 140 -0.04 -4.96 1.25
CA ASN A 140 -0.26 -3.98 2.31
C ASN A 140 -1.66 -3.37 2.26
N LEU A 141 -2.29 -3.39 1.07
CA LEU A 141 -3.66 -2.97 0.86
C LEU A 141 -4.52 -4.18 0.49
N HIS A 142 -5.79 -4.15 0.87
CA HIS A 142 -6.78 -5.18 0.52
C HIS A 142 -7.55 -4.83 -0.74
N VAL A 143 -7.79 -3.55 -0.98
CA VAL A 143 -8.47 -3.00 -2.15
C VAL A 143 -7.90 -1.64 -2.47
N ALA A 144 -7.86 -1.29 -3.75
CA ALA A 144 -7.44 0.02 -4.20
C ALA A 144 -8.41 0.63 -5.20
N PHE A 145 -8.48 1.95 -5.19
CA PHE A 145 -9.25 2.76 -6.14
C PHE A 145 -8.28 3.69 -6.84
N ILE A 146 -8.15 3.53 -8.14
CA ILE A 146 -7.19 4.30 -8.95
C ILE A 146 -7.88 4.95 -10.13
N GLU A 147 -7.25 5.96 -10.67
CA GLU A 147 -7.62 6.63 -11.91
C GLU A 147 -6.65 6.20 -13.02
N GLY A 148 -7.16 6.21 -14.25
CA GLY A 148 -6.36 5.88 -15.42
C GLY A 148 -6.34 4.41 -15.81
N PRO A 149 -5.54 4.03 -16.80
CA PRO A 149 -5.46 2.67 -17.29
C PRO A 149 -4.70 1.76 -16.30
N PRO A 150 -5.04 0.46 -16.27
CA PRO A 150 -4.29 -0.55 -15.52
C PRO A 150 -2.82 -0.58 -15.94
N THR A 151 -1.90 -0.69 -14.95
CA THR A 151 -0.46 -0.81 -15.22
C THR A 151 0.16 -2.10 -14.73
N GLN A 152 -0.47 -2.80 -13.78
CA GLN A 152 0.06 -4.02 -13.18
C GLN A 152 -0.70 -5.25 -13.70
N PRO A 153 -0.02 -6.18 -14.42
CA PRO A 153 -0.68 -7.33 -15.04
C PRO A 153 -1.23 -8.34 -14.04
N ASP A 154 -0.65 -8.39 -12.84
CA ASP A 154 -1.04 -9.34 -11.80
C ASP A 154 -2.23 -8.88 -10.95
N LEU A 155 -2.76 -7.70 -11.21
CA LEU A 155 -3.91 -7.15 -10.50
C LEU A 155 -5.19 -7.32 -11.32
N HIS A 156 -6.29 -7.63 -10.63
CA HIS A 156 -7.61 -7.64 -11.23
C HIS A 156 -8.26 -6.27 -11.10
N TYR A 157 -8.64 -5.66 -12.22
CA TYR A 157 -9.25 -4.34 -12.26
C TYR A 157 -10.72 -4.41 -12.64
N ILE A 158 -11.53 -3.63 -11.94
CA ILE A 158 -12.96 -3.49 -12.20
C ILE A 158 -13.26 -2.00 -12.39
N SER A 159 -13.74 -1.63 -13.57
CA SER A 159 -14.21 -0.26 -13.81
C SER A 159 -15.49 -0.01 -13.02
N PHE A 160 -15.52 1.04 -12.18
CA PHE A 160 -16.68 1.33 -11.32
C PHE A 160 -17.26 2.72 -11.52
N LEU A 161 -16.49 3.66 -12.07
CA LEU A 161 -16.90 5.03 -12.34
C LEU A 161 -16.29 5.50 -13.65
N ARG A 162 -17.04 6.31 -14.40
CA ARG A 162 -16.50 7.07 -15.54
C ARG A 162 -16.34 8.51 -15.12
N ASP A 163 -15.22 9.09 -15.48
CA ASP A 163 -14.89 10.49 -15.25
C ASP A 163 -14.68 11.21 -16.58
N GLU A 164 -14.85 12.52 -16.59
CA GLU A 164 -14.68 13.37 -17.75
C GLU A 164 -13.65 14.46 -17.44
N ILE A 165 -12.64 14.56 -18.30
CA ILE A 165 -11.67 15.64 -18.21
C ILE A 165 -12.23 16.84 -18.96
N VAL A 166 -12.43 17.93 -18.23
CA VAL A 166 -12.98 19.19 -18.78
C VAL A 166 -11.96 20.31 -18.68
N LEU A 167 -12.00 21.19 -19.66
CA LEU A 167 -11.26 22.44 -19.64
C LEU A 167 -12.01 23.45 -18.77
N VAL A 168 -11.36 24.01 -17.77
CA VAL A 168 -11.91 25.08 -16.93
C VAL A 168 -11.09 26.36 -17.09
N THR A 169 -11.78 27.49 -17.08
CA THR A 169 -11.17 28.83 -17.13
C THR A 169 -11.75 29.73 -16.05
N GLY A 170 -11.08 30.83 -15.79
CA GLY A 170 -11.68 31.90 -14.96
C GLY A 170 -12.98 32.41 -15.58
N ALA A 171 -13.99 32.72 -14.75
CA ALA A 171 -15.31 33.16 -15.20
C ALA A 171 -15.28 34.38 -16.15
N GLU A 172 -14.26 35.22 -16.04
CA GLU A 172 -14.09 36.42 -16.90
C GLU A 172 -13.22 36.17 -18.13
N THR A 173 -12.66 34.98 -18.29
CA THR A 173 -11.81 34.63 -19.42
C THR A 173 -12.70 34.38 -20.65
N LYS A 174 -12.58 35.21 -21.66
CA LYS A 174 -13.30 35.04 -22.92
C LYS A 174 -12.60 33.98 -23.76
N ILE A 175 -13.19 32.81 -23.83
CA ILE A 175 -12.78 31.75 -24.77
C ILE A 175 -13.88 31.53 -25.80
N PRO A 176 -13.52 31.16 -27.04
CA PRO A 176 -14.50 30.77 -28.05
C PRO A 176 -15.31 29.57 -27.59
N GLU A 177 -16.57 29.49 -27.99
CA GLU A 177 -17.45 28.36 -27.70
C GLU A 177 -16.91 27.03 -28.28
N HIS A 178 -16.16 27.13 -29.38
CA HIS A 178 -15.45 26.02 -30.00
C HIS A 178 -13.99 26.39 -30.18
N ILE A 179 -13.09 25.51 -29.70
CA ILE A 179 -11.64 25.66 -29.79
C ILE A 179 -11.12 24.56 -30.71
N SER A 180 -10.40 24.91 -31.79
CA SER A 180 -9.72 23.91 -32.61
C SER A 180 -8.52 23.30 -31.88
N PRO A 181 -8.07 22.07 -32.24
CA PRO A 181 -6.87 21.46 -31.67
C PRO A 181 -5.64 22.39 -31.76
N GLU A 182 -5.48 23.16 -32.86
CA GLU A 182 -4.38 24.10 -33.06
C GLU A 182 -4.47 25.27 -32.08
N GLN A 183 -5.66 25.82 -31.90
CA GLN A 183 -5.91 26.91 -30.95
C GLN A 183 -5.70 26.42 -29.51
N PHE A 184 -6.14 25.16 -29.21
CA PHE A 184 -5.97 24.55 -27.91
C PHE A 184 -4.51 24.46 -27.49
N THR A 185 -3.61 24.04 -28.38
CA THR A 185 -2.16 23.94 -28.09
C THR A 185 -1.47 25.26 -27.81
N GLN A 186 -2.10 26.40 -28.17
CA GLN A 186 -1.56 27.74 -27.98
C GLN A 186 -2.03 28.40 -26.67
N LEU A 187 -2.95 27.77 -25.95
CA LEU A 187 -3.44 28.31 -24.68
C LEU A 187 -2.42 28.11 -23.56
N PRO A 188 -2.30 29.08 -22.64
CA PRO A 188 -1.51 28.86 -21.44
C PRO A 188 -2.25 27.88 -20.49
N PHE A 189 -1.71 26.70 -20.34
CA PHE A 189 -2.28 25.68 -19.45
C PHE A 189 -1.59 25.64 -18.08
N VAL A 190 -2.39 25.39 -17.05
CA VAL A 190 -1.93 24.85 -15.79
C VAL A 190 -2.42 23.41 -15.75
N LEU A 191 -1.49 22.46 -15.84
CA LEU A 191 -1.78 21.04 -15.76
C LEU A 191 -1.53 20.54 -14.34
N ARG A 192 -2.38 19.62 -13.90
CA ARG A 192 -2.23 18.93 -12.63
C ARG A 192 -1.68 17.53 -12.86
#